data_4cd61c0cd427491ce55f18c59005a81e
#
_entry.id   4cd61c0cd427491ce55f18c59005a81e
#
_cell.length_a   1.000
_cell.length_b   1.000
_cell.length_c   1.000
_cell.angle_alpha   90.00
_cell.angle_beta   90.00
_cell.angle_gamma   90.00
#
_symmetry.space_group_name_H-M   'P 1'
#
loop_
_entity.id
_entity.type
_entity.pdbx_description
1 polymer ?
#
loop_
_entity_poly.entity_id
_entity_poly.type
_entity_poly.pdbx_seq_one_letter_code
_entity_poly.pdbx_strand_id
1 'polypeptide(L)'
;MSQLSEGMTTMALQLRPNCEYCDKDLPPHSTEALICSYECTFCAACAVEKLDNVCPNCGGGFAPRPIRPTQEWRPGISVAKHPPSDKRVHLKYSLEDVAAHSKRVRDVPPEQR
;
A
#
# COMPACT_ATOMS: atom_id res chain seq x y z
N MET A 1 23.07 19.19 8.22
CA MET A 1 22.36 18.22 7.38
C MET A 1 20.90 18.11 7.73
N SER A 2 20.22 19.23 7.69
CA SER A 2 18.80 19.26 7.99
C SER A 2 17.99 18.39 7.04
N GLN A 3 18.48 18.23 5.81
CA GLN A 3 17.80 17.40 4.83
C GLN A 3 17.69 15.95 5.28
N LEU A 4 18.69 15.48 6.00
CA LEU A 4 18.64 14.10 6.51
C LEU A 4 17.56 13.94 7.54
N SER A 5 17.30 14.96 8.36
CA SER A 5 16.23 14.91 9.32
C SER A 5 14.89 14.71 8.63
N GLU A 6 14.69 15.44 7.55
CA GLU A 6 13.44 15.34 6.81
C GLU A 6 13.26 13.94 6.23
N GLY A 7 14.33 13.37 5.67
CA GLY A 7 14.26 12.03 5.14
C GLY A 7 13.92 11.03 6.23
N MET A 8 14.43 11.23 7.43
CA MET A 8 14.17 10.32 8.53
C MET A 8 12.73 10.39 9.01
N THR A 9 12.08 11.55 8.90
CA THR A 9 10.68 11.65 9.34
C THR A 9 9.73 10.86 8.47
N THR A 10 10.17 10.43 7.28
CA THR A 10 9.34 9.69 6.36
C THR A 10 9.73 8.21 6.28
N MET A 11 10.52 7.73 7.24
CA MET A 11 11.00 6.34 7.20
C MET A 11 9.93 5.30 7.50
N ALA A 12 8.90 5.66 8.27
CA ALA A 12 7.81 4.74 8.55
C ALA A 12 6.95 4.58 7.30
N LEU A 13 6.42 3.37 7.11
CA LEU A 13 5.50 3.12 6.01
C LEU A 13 4.33 4.09 6.07
N GLN A 14 3.94 4.60 4.92
CA GLN A 14 2.73 5.39 4.83
C GLN A 14 1.53 4.44 4.91
N LEU A 15 0.71 4.62 5.92
CA LEU A 15 -0.49 3.81 6.10
C LEU A 15 -1.65 4.53 5.43
N ARG A 16 -1.91 4.22 4.17
CA ARG A 16 -3.00 4.83 3.41
C ARG A 16 -4.34 4.32 3.93
N PRO A 17 -5.35 5.19 4.01
CA PRO A 17 -6.58 4.86 4.72
C PRO A 17 -7.56 3.99 3.93
N ASN A 18 -7.31 3.73 2.65
CA ASN A 18 -8.29 3.08 1.81
C ASN A 18 -7.67 2.21 0.72
N CYS A 19 -8.47 1.29 0.20
CA CYS A 19 -8.12 0.54 -1.01
C CYS A 19 -8.24 1.48 -2.20
N GLU A 20 -7.16 1.60 -2.99
CA GLU A 20 -7.15 2.51 -4.13
C GLU A 20 -8.07 2.07 -5.26
N TYR A 21 -8.48 0.81 -5.26
CA TYR A 21 -9.38 0.29 -6.29
C TYR A 21 -10.86 0.46 -5.91
N CYS A 22 -11.27 -0.03 -4.73
CA CYS A 22 -12.68 -0.04 -4.35
C CYS A 22 -13.03 0.98 -3.27
N ASP A 23 -12.05 1.70 -2.76
CA ASP A 23 -12.20 2.75 -1.75
C ASP A 23 -12.62 2.23 -0.36
N LYS A 24 -12.53 0.92 -0.14
CA LYS A 24 -12.80 0.35 1.17
C LYS A 24 -11.84 0.92 2.22
N ASP A 25 -12.36 1.23 3.40
CA ASP A 25 -11.51 1.71 4.49
C ASP A 25 -10.56 0.61 4.95
N LEU A 26 -9.29 0.98 5.12
CA LEU A 26 -8.24 0.07 5.58
C LEU A 26 -7.50 0.73 6.72
N PRO A 27 -8.04 0.66 7.93
CA PRO A 27 -7.40 1.29 9.09
C PRO A 27 -6.05 0.64 9.40
N PRO A 28 -5.22 1.28 10.25
CA PRO A 28 -3.87 0.76 10.52
C PRO A 28 -3.83 -0.69 11.00
N HIS A 29 -4.88 -1.15 11.68
CA HIS A 29 -4.94 -2.52 12.20
C HIS A 29 -5.59 -3.50 11.22
N SER A 30 -5.86 -3.08 9.99
CA SER A 30 -6.50 -3.95 9.00
C SER A 30 -5.64 -5.17 8.71
N THR A 31 -6.27 -6.35 8.70
CA THR A 31 -5.60 -7.60 8.34
C THR A 31 -5.75 -7.92 6.86
N GLU A 32 -6.50 -7.10 6.12
CA GLU A 32 -6.71 -7.35 4.68
C GLU A 32 -6.02 -6.33 3.78
N ALA A 33 -5.27 -5.40 4.35
CA ALA A 33 -4.53 -4.43 3.53
C ALA A 33 -3.28 -5.07 2.96
N LEU A 34 -3.10 -4.94 1.65
CA LEU A 34 -1.89 -5.37 0.95
C LEU A 34 -1.23 -4.14 0.34
N ILE A 35 0.08 -4.18 0.21
CA ILE A 35 0.85 -3.07 -0.39
C ILE A 35 1.86 -3.59 -1.40
N CYS A 36 2.19 -2.74 -2.36
CA CYS A 36 3.33 -2.98 -3.24
C CYS A 36 4.57 -2.30 -2.62
N SER A 37 5.71 -2.37 -3.30
CA SER A 37 6.93 -1.77 -2.77
C SER A 37 6.91 -0.25 -2.74
N TYR A 38 5.98 0.37 -3.43
CA TYR A 38 5.78 1.83 -3.41
C TYR A 38 4.62 2.24 -2.51
N GLU A 39 4.17 1.32 -1.64
CA GLU A 39 3.11 1.56 -0.65
C GLU A 39 1.71 1.77 -1.25
N CYS A 40 1.54 1.51 -2.53
CA CYS A 40 0.20 1.50 -3.12
C CYS A 40 -0.62 0.44 -2.39
N THR A 41 -1.82 0.80 -1.95
CA THR A 41 -2.59 0.01 -1.00
C THR A 41 -3.90 -0.49 -1.60
N PHE A 42 -4.16 -1.78 -1.40
CA PHE A 42 -5.37 -2.42 -1.93
C PHE A 42 -5.86 -3.44 -0.91
N CYS A 43 -7.16 -3.68 -0.88
CA CYS A 43 -7.67 -4.76 -0.05
C CYS A 43 -7.35 -6.10 -0.72
N ALA A 44 -7.31 -7.17 0.09
CA ALA A 44 -6.93 -8.49 -0.41
C ALA A 44 -7.80 -8.94 -1.58
N ALA A 45 -9.10 -8.68 -1.51
CA ALA A 45 -10.01 -9.08 -2.58
C ALA A 45 -9.65 -8.40 -3.90
N CYS A 46 -9.41 -7.08 -3.88
CA CYS A 46 -9.05 -6.38 -5.11
C CYS A 46 -7.68 -6.81 -5.62
N ALA A 47 -6.71 -6.97 -4.72
CA ALA A 47 -5.37 -7.38 -5.12
C ALA A 47 -5.37 -8.73 -5.85
N VAL A 48 -6.20 -9.67 -5.39
CA VAL A 48 -6.26 -11.00 -5.97
C VAL A 48 -7.23 -11.05 -7.15
N GLU A 49 -8.47 -10.59 -6.95
CA GLU A 49 -9.54 -10.82 -7.93
C GLU A 49 -9.57 -9.80 -9.06
N LYS A 50 -9.18 -8.58 -8.78
CA LYS A 50 -9.23 -7.51 -9.79
C LYS A 50 -7.87 -7.23 -10.40
N LEU A 51 -6.80 -7.40 -9.65
CA LEU A 51 -5.47 -6.99 -10.07
C LEU A 51 -4.52 -8.14 -10.37
N ASP A 52 -4.92 -9.38 -10.06
CA ASP A 52 -4.07 -10.56 -10.32
C ASP A 52 -2.67 -10.40 -9.76
N ASN A 53 -2.56 -9.80 -8.59
CA ASN A 53 -1.27 -9.53 -7.93
C ASN A 53 -0.35 -8.63 -8.75
N VAL A 54 -0.92 -7.68 -9.50
CA VAL A 54 -0.15 -6.71 -10.28
C VAL A 54 -0.56 -5.31 -9.85
N CYS A 55 0.38 -4.56 -9.29
CA CYS A 55 0.10 -3.19 -8.91
C CYS A 55 -0.17 -2.34 -10.15
N PRO A 56 -1.29 -1.64 -10.23
CA PRO A 56 -1.61 -0.84 -11.43
C PRO A 56 -0.68 0.34 -11.63
N ASN A 57 0.08 0.73 -10.60
CA ASN A 57 0.97 1.88 -10.69
C ASN A 57 2.42 1.48 -11.00
N CYS A 58 2.89 0.37 -10.47
CA CYS A 58 4.29 -0.01 -10.64
C CYS A 58 4.51 -1.39 -11.25
N GLY A 59 3.47 -2.20 -11.33
CA GLY A 59 3.60 -3.56 -11.89
C GLY A 59 4.12 -4.59 -10.92
N GLY A 60 4.50 -4.21 -9.71
CA GLY A 60 5.01 -5.14 -8.72
C GLY A 60 3.91 -5.99 -8.09
N GLY A 61 4.32 -7.00 -7.32
CA GLY A 61 3.38 -7.81 -6.55
C GLY A 61 3.05 -7.18 -5.22
N PHE A 62 2.12 -7.81 -4.51
CA PHE A 62 1.65 -7.31 -3.22
C PHE A 62 2.07 -8.23 -2.07
N ALA A 63 2.16 -7.65 -0.89
CA ALA A 63 2.37 -8.39 0.35
C ALA A 63 1.50 -7.78 1.44
N PRO A 64 1.19 -8.54 2.51
CA PRO A 64 0.42 -7.97 3.60
C PRO A 64 1.08 -6.74 4.19
N ARG A 65 0.30 -5.71 4.43
CA ARG A 65 0.82 -4.49 5.03
C ARG A 65 1.10 -4.74 6.52
N PRO A 66 2.32 -4.47 6.98
CA PRO A 66 2.62 -4.60 8.40
C PRO A 66 1.70 -3.73 9.25
N ILE A 67 1.27 -4.25 10.37
CA ILE A 67 0.38 -3.53 11.28
C ILE A 67 1.22 -2.78 12.29
N ARG A 68 1.05 -1.46 12.31
CA ARG A 68 1.79 -0.62 13.27
C ARG A 68 1.17 -0.78 14.65
N PRO A 69 1.99 -0.98 15.71
CA PRO A 69 1.45 -1.17 17.05
C PRO A 69 0.65 0.01 17.54
N THR A 70 -0.48 -0.26 18.18
CA THR A 70 -1.22 0.79 18.88
C THR A 70 -0.61 1.05 20.24
N GLN A 71 0.00 0.03 20.86
CA GLN A 71 0.70 0.15 22.13
C GLN A 71 2.10 0.69 21.89
N GLU A 72 2.56 1.52 22.77
CA GLU A 72 3.92 2.06 22.68
C GLU A 72 4.88 1.14 23.43
N TRP A 73 5.27 0.04 22.80
CA TRP A 73 6.17 -0.95 23.39
C TRP A 73 7.58 -0.41 23.59
N ARG A 74 7.95 0.55 22.75
CA ARG A 74 9.18 1.30 22.88
C ARG A 74 8.83 2.79 22.75
N PRO A 75 9.54 3.68 23.45
CA PRO A 75 9.23 5.11 23.39
C PRO A 75 9.22 5.64 21.95
N GLY A 76 8.15 6.33 21.63
CA GLY A 76 8.02 7.00 20.34
C GLY A 76 7.58 6.14 19.17
N ILE A 77 7.32 4.86 19.39
CA ILE A 77 6.98 3.93 18.30
C ILE A 77 5.55 3.41 18.50
N SER A 78 4.61 4.00 17.79
CA SER A 78 3.20 3.58 17.85
C SER A 78 2.40 4.34 16.80
N VAL A 79 1.15 3.91 16.59
CA VAL A 79 0.22 4.62 15.70
C VAL A 79 0.00 6.06 16.18
N ALA A 80 -0.03 6.27 17.50
CA ALA A 80 -0.24 7.61 18.05
C ALA A 80 0.92 8.54 17.68
N LYS A 81 2.14 8.02 17.66
CA LYS A 81 3.32 8.83 17.33
C LYS A 81 3.55 8.94 15.83
N HIS A 82 3.14 7.95 15.07
CA HIS A 82 3.25 7.92 13.61
C HIS A 82 1.89 7.54 13.05
N PRO A 83 0.94 8.50 13.02
CA PRO A 83 -0.43 8.19 12.62
C PRO A 83 -0.56 7.83 11.16
N PRO A 84 -1.68 7.18 10.80
CA PRO A 84 -1.93 6.88 9.39
C PRO A 84 -2.18 8.15 8.60
N SER A 85 -2.01 8.04 7.28
CA SER A 85 -2.40 9.11 6.37
C SER A 85 -3.92 9.26 6.40
N ASP A 86 -4.40 10.48 6.29
CA ASP A 86 -5.83 10.76 6.14
C ASP A 86 -6.19 11.08 4.70
N LYS A 87 -5.21 11.01 3.81
CA LYS A 87 -5.41 11.34 2.40
C LYS A 87 -5.78 10.09 1.62
N ARG A 88 -7.00 10.03 1.15
CA ARG A 88 -7.46 8.90 0.33
C ARG A 88 -6.81 8.96 -1.05
N VAL A 89 -6.43 7.79 -1.55
CA VAL A 89 -5.80 7.68 -2.85
C VAL A 89 -6.66 6.76 -3.71
N HIS A 90 -6.77 7.09 -4.98
CA HIS A 90 -7.59 6.33 -5.92
C HIS A 90 -6.79 5.95 -7.15
N LEU A 91 -7.37 5.09 -7.99
CA LEU A 91 -6.73 4.68 -9.23
C LEU A 91 -6.44 5.90 -10.10
N LYS A 92 -5.26 5.89 -10.74
CA LYS A 92 -4.86 6.96 -11.66
C LYS A 92 -5.19 6.61 -13.10
N TYR A 93 -5.54 5.37 -13.35
CA TYR A 93 -5.79 4.85 -14.69
C TYR A 93 -7.22 4.35 -14.79
N SER A 94 -7.75 4.27 -16.00
CA SER A 94 -9.09 3.73 -16.22
C SER A 94 -9.11 2.25 -15.88
N LEU A 95 -10.31 1.72 -15.63
CA LEU A 95 -10.44 0.30 -15.35
C LEU A 95 -9.99 -0.56 -16.53
N GLU A 96 -10.21 -0.07 -17.76
CA GLU A 96 -9.73 -0.78 -18.96
C GLU A 96 -8.21 -0.84 -18.98
N ASP A 97 -7.56 0.27 -18.67
CA ASP A 97 -6.11 0.33 -18.65
C ASP A 97 -5.54 -0.58 -17.57
N VAL A 98 -6.15 -0.55 -16.39
CA VAL A 98 -5.73 -1.39 -15.27
C VAL A 98 -5.83 -2.87 -15.65
N ALA A 99 -6.93 -3.27 -16.28
CA ALA A 99 -7.12 -4.67 -16.69
C ALA A 99 -6.09 -5.08 -17.75
N ALA A 100 -5.82 -4.22 -18.71
CA ALA A 100 -4.84 -4.51 -19.77
C ALA A 100 -3.42 -4.61 -19.17
N HIS A 101 -3.09 -3.73 -18.25
CA HIS A 101 -1.81 -3.73 -17.56
C HIS A 101 -1.63 -5.01 -16.76
N SER A 102 -2.64 -5.40 -15.99
CA SER A 102 -2.62 -6.63 -15.22
C SER A 102 -2.39 -7.85 -16.12
N LYS A 103 -3.11 -7.90 -17.23
CA LYS A 103 -3.00 -9.01 -18.18
C LYS A 103 -1.60 -9.12 -18.78
N ARG A 104 -0.97 -7.98 -19.06
CA ARG A 104 0.39 -7.97 -19.62
C ARG A 104 1.43 -8.48 -18.65
N VAL A 105 1.23 -8.23 -17.35
CA VAL A 105 2.28 -8.42 -16.35
C VAL A 105 2.08 -9.67 -15.49
N ARG A 106 0.85 -10.10 -15.31
CA ARG A 106 0.52 -11.14 -14.32
C ARG A 106 1.27 -12.46 -14.51
N ASP A 107 1.62 -12.79 -15.74
CA ASP A 107 2.32 -14.04 -16.00
C ASP A 107 3.84 -13.92 -15.78
N VAL A 108 4.34 -12.73 -15.53
CA VAL A 108 5.74 -12.52 -15.17
C VAL A 108 5.84 -12.62 -13.65
N PRO A 109 6.70 -13.54 -13.13
CA PRO A 109 6.85 -13.63 -11.67
C PRO A 109 7.30 -12.30 -11.09
N PRO A 110 6.82 -11.95 -9.89
CA PRO A 110 7.18 -10.64 -9.30
C PRO A 110 8.67 -10.36 -9.26
N GLU A 111 9.48 -11.37 -9.01
CA GLU A 111 10.94 -11.19 -8.93
C GLU A 111 11.58 -10.89 -10.28
N GLN A 112 10.83 -11.00 -11.37
CA GLN A 112 11.35 -10.75 -12.72
C GLN A 112 10.69 -9.55 -13.39
N ARG A 113 9.79 -8.90 -12.69
CA ARG A 113 9.08 -7.76 -13.26
C ARG A 113 9.95 -6.52 -13.40
#